data_65bb6a9028de4ecd722e405afd69c5d2
#
_entry.id   65bb6a9028de4ecd722e405afd69c5d2
#
_cell.length_a   1.000
_cell.length_b   1.000
_cell.length_c   1.000
_cell.angle_alpha   90.00
_cell.angle_beta   90.00
_cell.angle_gamma   90.00
#
_symmetry.space_group_name_H-M   'P 1'
#
loop_
_entity.id
_entity.type
_entity.pdbx_description
1 polymer ?
#
loop_
_entity_poly.entity_id
_entity_poly.type
_entity_poly.pdbx_seq_one_letter_code
_entity_poly.pdbx_strand_id
1 'polypeptide(L)'
;MARRTRSRAASSRKGAGKAALLLHEKVVLSDESIIEIVLWRLPRPTPDRPHGFKYRLYYGRRGVCLVRYDNEAGKGDHRHVRGREMPYEFKSVEQLRRDFERDVRATGGKDEENA
;
A
#
# COMPACT_ATOMS: atom_id res chain seq x y z
N MET A 1 3.34 19.66 -8.56
CA MET A 1 1.94 19.52 -8.43
C MET A 1 1.52 18.08 -8.59
N ALA A 2 0.61 17.62 -7.82
CA ALA A 2 0.20 16.22 -7.87
C ALA A 2 -1.13 16.07 -8.56
N ARG A 3 -1.34 14.96 -9.19
CA ARG A 3 -2.60 14.66 -9.79
C ARG A 3 -3.09 13.38 -9.16
N ARG A 4 -4.27 13.38 -8.61
CA ARG A 4 -4.78 12.23 -7.92
C ARG A 4 -5.89 11.56 -8.71
N THR A 5 -5.84 10.25 -8.80
CA THR A 5 -6.88 9.45 -9.41
C THR A 5 -7.38 8.48 -8.37
N ARG A 6 -8.69 8.40 -8.18
CA ARG A 6 -9.23 7.52 -7.15
C ARG A 6 -10.37 6.71 -7.71
N SER A 7 -10.33 5.39 -7.47
CA SER A 7 -11.39 4.53 -7.83
C SER A 7 -12.33 4.37 -6.69
N ARG A 8 -13.68 4.26 -6.96
CA ARG A 8 -14.58 4.06 -5.92
C ARG A 8 -14.55 2.67 -5.49
N ALA A 9 -14.61 2.38 -4.28
CA ALA A 9 -14.67 1.03 -3.78
C ALA A 9 -15.94 0.38 -4.25
N ALA A 10 -15.86 -0.83 -4.70
CA ALA A 10 -17.00 -1.55 -5.15
C ALA A 10 -17.72 -2.09 -3.98
N SER A 11 -19.03 -2.05 -3.99
CA SER A 11 -19.75 -2.58 -2.89
C SER A 11 -19.73 -4.01 -3.05
N SER A 12 -19.61 -4.72 -2.03
CA SER A 12 -19.52 -6.05 -2.10
C SER A 12 -20.76 -6.63 -2.27
N ARG A 13 -21.06 -7.56 -3.03
CA ARG A 13 -22.20 -8.07 -3.12
C ARG A 13 -22.28 -9.07 -2.28
N LYS A 14 -22.97 -9.66 -2.02
CA LYS A 14 -23.16 -10.59 -1.13
C LYS A 14 -22.36 -11.65 -1.38
N GLY A 15 -21.61 -11.76 -1.90
CA GLY A 15 -20.89 -12.91 -2.04
C GLY A 15 -20.07 -13.21 -0.90
N ALA A 16 -20.55 -14.05 -0.12
CA ALA A 16 -19.80 -14.44 0.99
C ALA A 16 -18.55 -15.01 0.44
N GLY A 17 -17.53 -15.03 0.67
CA GLY A 17 -16.32 -15.61 0.16
C GLY A 17 -15.52 -14.72 -0.72
N LYS A 18 -16.01 -13.54 -0.99
CA LYS A 18 -15.28 -12.65 -1.83
C LYS A 18 -14.68 -11.51 -1.07
N ALA A 19 -13.49 -11.08 -1.50
CA ALA A 19 -12.86 -9.91 -0.91
C ALA A 19 -13.61 -8.66 -1.35
N ALA A 20 -13.65 -7.67 -0.50
CA ALA A 20 -14.28 -6.39 -0.81
C ALA A 20 -13.22 -5.34 -0.95
N LEU A 21 -13.22 -4.63 -2.06
CA LEU A 21 -12.27 -3.55 -2.26
C LEU A 21 -12.67 -2.37 -1.39
N LEU A 22 -11.81 -1.98 -0.50
CA LEU A 22 -12.08 -0.87 0.40
C LEU A 22 -11.49 0.44 -0.09
N LEU A 23 -10.36 0.40 -0.75
CA LEU A 23 -9.71 1.61 -1.21
C LEU A 23 -8.80 1.33 -2.38
N HIS A 24 -8.87 2.18 -3.38
CA HIS A 24 -7.88 2.17 -4.45
C HIS A 24 -7.62 3.63 -4.79
N GLU A 25 -6.38 4.06 -4.58
CA GLU A 25 -6.01 5.43 -4.76
C GLU A 25 -4.71 5.50 -5.51
N LYS A 26 -4.58 6.38 -6.47
CA LYS A 26 -3.35 6.54 -7.22
C LYS A 26 -3.07 8.02 -7.38
N VAL A 27 -1.82 8.41 -7.09
CA VAL A 27 -1.40 9.79 -7.18
C VAL A 27 -0.15 9.84 -8.04
N VAL A 28 -0.13 10.72 -9.02
CA VAL A 28 1.06 10.94 -9.84
C VAL A 28 1.60 12.30 -9.46
N LEU A 29 2.85 12.32 -9.00
CA LEU A 29 3.47 13.55 -8.51
C LEU A 29 4.23 14.24 -9.63
N SER A 30 4.61 15.49 -9.39
CA SER A 30 5.24 16.28 -10.45
C SER A 30 6.61 15.74 -10.85
N ASP A 31 7.27 14.99 -10.00
CA ASP A 31 8.56 14.41 -10.33
C ASP A 31 8.40 13.06 -11.01
N GLU A 32 7.18 12.74 -11.46
CA GLU A 32 6.87 11.51 -12.14
C GLU A 32 6.84 10.30 -11.23
N SER A 33 6.91 10.50 -9.92
CA SER A 33 6.73 9.36 -9.02
C SER A 33 5.25 9.06 -8.89
N ILE A 34 4.96 7.84 -8.48
CA ILE A 34 3.61 7.36 -8.36
C ILE A 34 3.42 6.76 -6.99
N ILE A 35 2.31 7.07 -6.35
CA ILE A 35 1.91 6.42 -5.12
C ILE A 35 0.60 5.71 -5.42
N GLU A 36 0.53 4.44 -5.11
CA GLU A 36 -0.71 3.69 -5.33
C GLU A 36 -1.00 2.86 -4.11
N ILE A 37 -2.24 2.92 -3.63
CA ILE A 37 -2.67 2.20 -2.45
C ILE A 37 -3.88 1.39 -2.81
N VAL A 38 -3.83 0.09 -2.53
CA VAL A 38 -4.96 -0.80 -2.76
C VAL A 38 -5.18 -1.57 -1.48
N LEU A 39 -6.41 -1.58 -0.99
CA LEU A 39 -6.73 -2.25 0.26
C LEU A 39 -8.02 -3.04 0.09
N TRP A 40 -7.96 -4.31 0.45
CA TRP A 40 -9.11 -5.20 0.38
C TRP A 40 -9.41 -5.76 1.76
N ARG A 41 -10.68 -6.03 2.03
CA ARG A 41 -11.07 -6.75 3.22
C ARG A 41 -11.40 -8.16 2.78
N LEU A 42 -10.77 -9.14 3.41
CA LEU A 42 -11.04 -10.53 3.08
C LEU A 42 -12.34 -10.98 3.72
N PRO A 43 -13.00 -12.00 3.15
CA PRO A 43 -14.24 -12.50 3.74
C PRO A 43 -14.02 -13.07 5.13
N ARG A 44 -12.82 -13.54 5.41
CA ARG A 44 -12.47 -14.04 6.73
C ARG A 44 -10.98 -14.00 6.87
N PRO A 45 -10.46 -13.92 8.09
CA PRO A 45 -9.02 -13.98 8.29
C PRO A 45 -8.46 -15.31 7.85
N THR A 46 -7.19 -15.32 7.50
CA THR A 46 -6.49 -16.54 7.11
C THR A 46 -5.23 -16.64 7.94
N PRO A 47 -4.58 -17.80 7.98
CA PRO A 47 -3.37 -17.93 8.77
C PRO A 47 -2.28 -16.94 8.40
N ASP A 48 -2.13 -16.60 7.12
CA ASP A 48 -1.12 -15.65 6.72
C ASP A 48 -1.64 -14.22 6.71
N ARG A 49 -2.93 -14.00 6.94
CA ARG A 49 -3.51 -12.68 7.06
C ARG A 49 -4.51 -12.67 8.21
N PRO A 50 -4.01 -12.86 9.43
CA PRO A 50 -4.94 -12.99 10.56
C PRO A 50 -5.73 -11.71 10.83
N HIS A 51 -5.25 -10.57 10.35
CA HIS A 51 -5.99 -9.32 10.50
C HIS A 51 -7.10 -9.17 9.48
N GLY A 52 -7.16 -10.03 8.46
CA GLY A 52 -8.27 -9.99 7.51
C GLY A 52 -8.14 -8.98 6.39
N PHE A 53 -6.97 -8.39 6.18
CA PHE A 53 -6.80 -7.42 5.11
C PHE A 53 -5.75 -7.89 4.11
N LYS A 54 -5.97 -7.54 2.82
CA LYS A 54 -5.00 -7.75 1.78
C LYS A 54 -4.68 -6.37 1.24
N TYR A 55 -3.41 -6.04 1.10
CA TYR A 55 -3.06 -4.68 0.73
C TYR A 55 -1.79 -4.62 -0.09
N ARG A 56 -1.66 -3.51 -0.81
CA ARG A 56 -0.44 -3.19 -1.50
C ARG A 56 -0.34 -1.68 -1.54
N LEU A 57 0.69 -1.13 -0.91
CA LEU A 57 0.96 0.29 -0.92
C LEU A 57 2.30 0.46 -1.62
N TYR A 58 2.34 1.24 -2.68
CA TYR A 58 3.49 1.33 -3.56
C TYR A 58 3.89 2.77 -3.79
N TYR A 59 5.19 3.03 -3.79
CA TYR A 59 5.76 4.31 -4.18
C TYR A 59 6.96 4.02 -5.06
N GLY A 60 6.98 4.61 -6.24
CA GLY A 60 8.09 4.37 -7.16
C GLY A 60 8.21 5.49 -8.18
N ARG A 61 9.29 5.45 -8.94
CA ARG A 61 9.54 6.47 -9.97
C ARG A 61 10.20 5.81 -11.15
N ARG A 62 9.67 6.07 -12.31
CA ARG A 62 10.24 5.57 -13.57
C ARG A 62 10.47 4.07 -13.53
N GLY A 63 9.49 3.35 -13.03
CA GLY A 63 9.54 1.89 -12.99
C GLY A 63 10.37 1.29 -11.86
N VAL A 64 10.97 2.12 -11.02
CA VAL A 64 11.76 1.62 -9.91
C VAL A 64 10.95 1.72 -8.64
N CYS A 65 10.79 0.61 -7.94
CA CYS A 65 10.06 0.58 -6.68
C CYS A 65 10.95 1.11 -5.57
N LEU A 66 10.50 2.16 -4.91
CA LEU A 66 11.25 2.75 -3.82
C LEU A 66 10.73 2.30 -2.46
N VAL A 67 9.42 2.18 -2.30
CA VAL A 67 8.80 1.71 -1.07
C VAL A 67 7.61 0.86 -1.44
N ARG A 68 7.44 -0.29 -0.80
CA ARG A 68 6.27 -1.10 -1.02
C ARG A 68 5.93 -1.88 0.24
N TYR A 69 4.67 -1.85 0.62
CA TYR A 69 4.16 -2.66 1.73
C TYR A 69 3.10 -3.56 1.13
N ASP A 70 3.22 -4.87 1.32
CA ASP A 70 2.17 -5.75 0.83
C ASP A 70 2.18 -7.06 1.61
N ASN A 71 1.19 -7.89 1.36
CA ASN A 71 1.08 -9.16 2.04
C ASN A 71 0.47 -10.21 1.13
N GLU A 72 1.12 -10.45 0.00
CA GLU A 72 0.68 -11.48 -0.88
C GLU A 72 0.55 -12.82 -0.20
N ALA A 73 -0.32 -13.67 -0.72
CA ALA A 73 -0.62 -14.96 -0.11
C ALA A 73 0.64 -15.77 0.11
N GLY A 74 0.75 -16.35 1.29
CA GLY A 74 1.87 -17.20 1.61
C GLY A 74 3.11 -16.49 2.08
N LYS A 75 3.13 -15.17 2.04
CA LYS A 75 4.32 -14.45 2.43
C LYS A 75 4.17 -13.66 3.70
N GLY A 76 2.98 -13.41 4.15
CA GLY A 76 2.76 -12.59 5.33
C GLY A 76 3.03 -11.13 5.03
N ASP A 77 2.97 -10.31 6.06
CA ASP A 77 3.15 -8.87 5.90
C ASP A 77 4.62 -8.55 5.79
N HIS A 78 4.98 -7.71 4.81
CA HIS A 78 6.37 -7.32 4.67
C HIS A 78 6.45 -5.97 3.96
N ARG A 79 7.64 -5.37 4.02
CA ARG A 79 7.85 -4.09 3.36
C ARG A 79 9.18 -4.08 2.65
N HIS A 80 9.25 -3.32 1.57
CA HIS A 80 10.45 -3.10 0.81
C HIS A 80 10.79 -1.62 0.89
N VAL A 81 12.05 -1.31 1.21
CA VAL A 81 12.51 0.06 1.18
C VAL A 81 13.87 0.07 0.49
N ARG A 82 13.93 0.70 -0.69
CA ARG A 82 15.16 0.82 -1.45
C ARG A 82 15.82 -0.54 -1.65
N GLY A 83 15.06 -1.50 -2.08
CA GLY A 83 15.57 -2.81 -2.43
C GLY A 83 15.75 -3.77 -1.27
N ARG A 84 15.46 -3.34 -0.05
CA ARG A 84 15.60 -4.22 1.10
C ARG A 84 14.25 -4.67 1.57
N GLU A 85 14.05 -5.95 1.69
CA GLU A 85 12.80 -6.50 2.13
C GLU A 85 12.91 -6.92 3.59
N MET A 86 11.90 -6.63 4.39
CA MET A 86 11.91 -6.99 5.79
C MET A 86 10.49 -7.28 6.24
N PRO A 87 10.33 -8.06 7.28
CA PRO A 87 9.01 -8.33 7.81
C PRO A 87 8.35 -7.06 8.32
N TYR A 88 7.04 -7.01 8.29
CA TYR A 88 6.29 -5.87 8.79
C TYR A 88 5.24 -6.38 9.75
N GLU A 89 5.10 -5.73 10.90
CA GLU A 89 4.08 -6.13 11.84
C GLU A 89 2.86 -5.25 11.66
N PHE A 90 1.80 -5.82 11.12
CA PHE A 90 0.57 -5.06 10.89
C PHE A 90 -0.14 -4.85 12.21
N LYS A 91 -0.52 -3.62 12.51
CA LYS A 91 -1.26 -3.31 13.71
C LYS A 91 -2.63 -2.76 13.41
N SER A 92 -2.75 -1.91 12.43
CA SER A 92 -4.01 -1.35 12.00
C SER A 92 -3.83 -0.74 10.62
N VAL A 93 -4.92 -0.49 9.94
CA VAL A 93 -4.86 0.17 8.64
C VAL A 93 -4.30 1.57 8.79
N GLU A 94 -4.66 2.26 9.85
CA GLU A 94 -4.15 3.61 10.08
C GLU A 94 -2.65 3.59 10.31
N GLN A 95 -2.15 2.62 11.07
CA GLN A 95 -0.73 2.55 11.32
C GLN A 95 0.02 2.16 10.05
N LEU A 96 -0.55 1.25 9.28
CA LEU A 96 0.04 0.85 8.00
C LEU A 96 0.23 2.07 7.11
N ARG A 97 -0.78 2.92 7.01
CA ARG A 97 -0.68 4.08 6.16
C ARG A 97 0.36 5.06 6.70
N ARG A 98 0.42 5.27 7.99
CA ARG A 98 1.41 6.18 8.55
C ARG A 98 2.83 5.67 8.34
N ASP A 99 3.03 4.36 8.50
CA ASP A 99 4.36 3.79 8.30
C ASP A 99 4.80 3.93 6.85
N PHE A 100 3.87 3.68 5.92
CA PHE A 100 4.18 3.83 4.51
C PHE A 100 4.52 5.28 4.18
N GLU A 101 3.72 6.22 4.66
CA GLU A 101 3.95 7.63 4.37
C GLU A 101 5.27 8.11 4.96
N ARG A 102 5.64 7.61 6.13
CA ARG A 102 6.91 7.96 6.70
C ARG A 102 8.05 7.48 5.81
N ASP A 103 7.98 6.27 5.31
CA ASP A 103 9.03 5.74 4.45
C ASP A 103 9.09 6.47 3.11
N VAL A 104 7.94 6.87 2.59
CA VAL A 104 7.91 7.65 1.36
C VAL A 104 8.63 8.98 1.56
N ARG A 105 8.34 9.67 2.67
CA ARG A 105 9.01 10.93 2.93
C ARG A 105 10.51 10.74 3.11
N ALA A 106 10.91 9.67 3.74
CA ALA A 106 12.31 9.43 4.00
C ALA A 106 13.08 9.08 2.73
N THR A 107 12.42 8.47 1.75
CA THR A 107 13.13 8.05 0.56
C THR A 107 13.03 9.05 -0.59
N GLY A 108 11.88 9.68 -0.76
CA GLY A 108 11.69 10.54 -1.92
C GLY A 108 11.36 11.96 -1.56
N GLY A 109 10.34 12.14 -0.74
CA GLY A 109 9.92 13.46 -0.41
C GLY A 109 10.98 14.24 0.30
N LYS A 110 11.79 13.56 1.13
CA LYS A 110 12.77 14.25 1.84
C LYS A 110 13.85 14.77 0.94
N ASP A 111 14.20 14.04 -0.08
CA ASP A 111 15.22 14.48 -0.98
C ASP A 111 14.80 15.72 -1.72
N GLU A 112 13.55 15.80 -2.06
CA GLU A 112 13.08 16.97 -2.73
C GLU A 112 13.09 18.16 -1.84
N GLU A 113 12.79 17.97 -0.57
CA GLU A 113 12.82 19.06 0.30
C GLU A 113 14.18 19.60 0.46
N ASN A 114 15.16 18.80 0.41
CA ASN A 114 16.51 19.24 0.61
C ASN A 114 17.19 19.71 -0.63
N ALA A 115 16.55 19.55 -1.73
CA ALA A 115 17.19 19.92 -3.00
C ALA A 115 17.22 21.42 -3.22
#